data_f9348358a0842727884a184cd4f2be9e
#
_entry.id   f9348358a0842727884a184cd4f2be9e
#
_cell.length_a   1.000
_cell.length_b   1.000
_cell.length_c   1.000
_cell.angle_alpha   90.00
_cell.angle_beta   90.00
_cell.angle_gamma   90.00
#
_symmetry.space_group_name_H-M   'P 1'
#
loop_
_entity.id
_entity.type
_entity.pdbx_description
1 polymer ?
#
loop_
_entity_poly.entity_id
_entity_poly.type
_entity_poly.pdbx_seq_one_letter_code
_entity_poly.pdbx_strand_id
1 'polypeptide(L)'
;GSPIPLALEIIEADQLDDGLNGRSLQGNEIRMGVEVDRWGRPIAYHFLAYHPGDYQFSNQQISSQRHNRVLAADVIHLYRMDRPGQTRGATWFASAIQRLHHLQGYEEAEVIRARAASSLMGFVTSPEGELQGDDVMDGERVSQFEPGVFKYLQPGETVTVPQLDAPDGQFEPFLRAMLRAMAAGIGCSYETVSRDFSQTNYSSSRLSLLEDRDHWRILQDWMIKNFHQRIFDTWMDMAVLSGALSLQGYEQAPDRFKMARWMPRGWAWVDPVKEVSAYKDAVRCGFKTLGQIVAEQGGDLDELLLQRQAELQKLADMGIVVDTDPTQVDDDGAIQVPPTAPPDEDDSDD
;
A
#
# COMPACT_ATOMS: atom_id res chain seq x y z
N GLY A 1 28.18 -12.84 -12.14
CA GLY A 1 27.75 -12.33 -10.86
C GLY A 1 27.80 -10.82 -10.82
N SER A 2 27.16 -10.19 -9.84
CA SER A 2 27.25 -8.74 -9.65
C SER A 2 28.72 -8.34 -9.37
N PRO A 3 29.24 -7.23 -9.90
CA PRO A 3 30.56 -6.76 -9.59
C PRO A 3 30.70 -6.36 -8.10
N ILE A 4 29.59 -6.12 -7.41
CA ILE A 4 29.55 -5.80 -5.99
C ILE A 4 29.01 -7.03 -5.25
N PRO A 5 29.77 -7.55 -4.24
CA PRO A 5 29.42 -8.78 -3.53
C PRO A 5 28.37 -8.51 -2.42
N LEU A 6 27.20 -8.02 -2.80
CA LEU A 6 26.04 -7.83 -1.91
C LEU A 6 24.88 -8.65 -2.44
N ALA A 7 24.31 -9.47 -1.57
CA ALA A 7 23.06 -10.21 -1.80
C ALA A 7 22.13 -9.99 -0.62
N LEU A 8 20.84 -9.90 -0.90
CA LEU A 8 19.79 -9.78 0.11
C LEU A 8 18.97 -11.05 0.09
N GLU A 9 18.76 -11.61 1.29
CA GLU A 9 17.83 -12.71 1.52
C GLU A 9 16.55 -12.14 2.16
N ILE A 10 15.41 -12.49 1.60
CA ILE A 10 14.11 -12.12 2.17
C ILE A 10 13.64 -13.29 3.03
N ILE A 11 13.44 -13.02 4.32
CA ILE A 11 12.98 -14.01 5.31
C ILE A 11 11.60 -13.59 5.78
N GLU A 12 10.66 -14.53 5.78
CA GLU A 12 9.30 -14.29 6.28
C GLU A 12 9.28 -14.15 7.80
N ALA A 13 8.34 -13.33 8.30
CA ALA A 13 8.22 -13.07 9.73
C ALA A 13 7.97 -14.34 10.56
N ASP A 14 7.34 -15.36 9.96
CA ASP A 14 7.03 -16.64 10.60
C ASP A 14 8.29 -17.49 10.86
N GLN A 15 9.38 -17.26 10.13
CA GLN A 15 10.68 -17.89 10.40
C GLN A 15 11.39 -17.29 11.63
N LEU A 16 11.01 -16.10 12.08
CA LEU A 16 11.48 -15.58 13.36
C LEU A 16 10.63 -16.20 14.47
N ASP A 17 11.19 -17.11 15.25
CA ASP A 17 10.48 -17.94 16.22
C ASP A 17 9.83 -17.10 17.34
N ASP A 18 8.52 -16.94 17.29
CA ASP A 18 7.74 -16.20 18.28
C ASP A 18 7.58 -16.96 19.62
N GLY A 19 7.76 -18.29 19.59
CA GLY A 19 7.77 -19.15 20.77
C GLY A 19 9.06 -19.05 21.57
N LEU A 20 10.16 -18.57 20.96
CA LEU A 20 11.46 -18.51 21.62
C LEU A 20 11.56 -17.31 22.57
N ASN A 21 11.42 -17.59 23.88
CA ASN A 21 11.54 -16.61 24.94
C ASN A 21 12.51 -17.14 26.00
N GLY A 22 13.31 -16.24 26.62
CA GLY A 22 14.22 -16.65 27.69
C GLY A 22 15.49 -15.83 27.72
N ARG A 23 16.61 -16.48 27.98
CA ARG A 23 17.93 -15.86 27.99
C ARG A 23 18.89 -16.59 27.04
N SER A 24 19.70 -15.82 26.33
CA SER A 24 20.79 -16.34 25.50
C SER A 24 21.94 -16.87 26.36
N LEU A 25 22.84 -17.58 25.71
CA LEU A 25 24.08 -18.04 26.34
C LEU A 25 24.96 -16.89 26.88
N GLN A 26 24.80 -15.70 26.29
CA GLN A 26 25.47 -14.47 26.70
C GLN A 26 24.77 -13.74 27.85
N GLY A 27 23.62 -14.26 28.31
CA GLY A 27 22.83 -13.69 29.38
C GLY A 27 21.82 -12.62 28.95
N ASN A 28 21.73 -12.30 27.66
CA ASN A 28 20.80 -11.34 27.10
C ASN A 28 19.37 -11.92 27.11
N GLU A 29 18.40 -11.04 27.20
CA GLU A 29 16.97 -11.42 27.12
C GLU A 29 16.60 -11.73 25.66
N ILE A 30 15.85 -12.80 25.44
CA ILE A 30 15.24 -13.14 24.16
C ILE A 30 13.74 -12.97 24.29
N ARG A 31 13.15 -12.18 23.39
CA ARG A 31 11.72 -11.90 23.31
C ARG A 31 11.22 -12.28 21.92
N MET A 32 10.41 -13.34 21.82
CA MET A 32 9.83 -13.79 20.55
C MET A 32 10.87 -13.88 19.43
N GLY A 33 12.03 -14.55 19.71
CA GLY A 33 13.11 -14.74 18.76
C GLY A 33 14.08 -13.57 18.60
N VAL A 34 13.82 -12.42 19.24
CA VAL A 34 14.70 -11.24 19.19
C VAL A 34 15.51 -11.16 20.47
N GLU A 35 16.84 -11.31 20.36
CA GLU A 35 17.78 -11.12 21.46
C GLU A 35 18.04 -9.62 21.63
N VAL A 36 17.82 -9.09 22.83
CA VAL A 36 17.94 -7.67 23.13
C VAL A 36 18.92 -7.40 24.26
N ASP A 37 19.55 -6.23 24.21
CA ASP A 37 20.39 -5.74 25.31
C ASP A 37 19.54 -5.24 26.49
N ARG A 38 20.21 -4.79 27.55
CA ARG A 38 19.57 -4.19 28.75
C ARG A 38 18.70 -2.96 28.44
N TRP A 39 18.89 -2.34 27.28
CA TRP A 39 18.15 -1.17 26.84
C TRP A 39 17.03 -1.51 25.84
N GLY A 40 16.84 -2.81 25.54
CA GLY A 40 15.87 -3.30 24.58
C GLY A 40 16.29 -3.14 23.10
N ARG A 41 17.58 -2.88 22.82
CA ARG A 41 18.07 -2.81 21.46
C ARG A 41 18.35 -4.23 20.94
N PRO A 42 17.93 -4.57 19.70
CA PRO A 42 18.23 -5.87 19.10
C PRO A 42 19.75 -6.08 18.97
N ILE A 43 20.23 -7.24 19.43
CA ILE A 43 21.62 -7.71 19.27
C ILE A 43 21.69 -8.80 18.21
N ALA A 44 20.71 -9.71 18.22
CA ALA A 44 20.63 -10.82 17.29
C ALA A 44 19.18 -11.26 17.10
N TYR A 45 18.97 -12.02 16.04
CA TYR A 45 17.70 -12.64 15.70
C TYR A 45 17.87 -14.15 15.60
N HIS A 46 16.89 -14.90 16.07
CA HIS A 46 16.88 -16.35 16.06
C HIS A 46 15.84 -16.86 15.07
N PHE A 47 16.32 -17.23 13.88
CA PHE A 47 15.46 -17.72 12.81
C PHE A 47 15.37 -19.25 12.85
N LEU A 48 14.20 -19.77 12.55
CA LEU A 48 14.03 -21.19 12.27
C LEU A 48 14.78 -21.55 10.99
N ALA A 49 15.33 -22.75 10.94
CA ALA A 49 16.07 -23.22 9.77
C ALA A 49 15.17 -23.42 8.53
N TYR A 50 13.87 -23.62 8.76
CA TYR A 50 12.86 -23.82 7.72
C TYR A 50 11.59 -23.06 8.10
N HIS A 51 10.83 -22.66 7.09
CA HIS A 51 9.54 -22.03 7.30
C HIS A 51 8.54 -23.01 7.96
N PRO A 52 7.76 -22.59 8.99
CA PRO A 52 6.84 -23.49 9.71
C PRO A 52 5.75 -24.11 8.81
N GLY A 53 5.39 -23.44 7.71
CA GLY A 53 4.43 -23.91 6.73
C GLY A 53 4.98 -24.89 5.70
N ASP A 54 6.28 -25.13 5.68
CA ASP A 54 6.89 -26.06 4.73
C ASP A 54 6.57 -27.51 5.07
N TYR A 55 6.28 -28.31 4.04
CA TYR A 55 6.01 -29.74 4.20
C TYR A 55 7.13 -30.48 4.93
N GLN A 56 8.39 -30.09 4.71
CA GLN A 56 9.55 -30.70 5.36
C GLN A 56 9.62 -30.42 6.87
N PHE A 57 9.04 -29.32 7.32
CA PHE A 57 8.98 -28.97 8.74
C PHE A 57 8.15 -29.99 9.54
N SER A 58 7.03 -30.44 8.99
CA SER A 58 6.15 -31.41 9.68
C SER A 58 6.77 -32.79 9.86
N ASN A 59 7.73 -33.18 9.01
CA ASN A 59 8.37 -34.50 9.03
C ASN A 59 9.70 -34.54 9.79
N GLN A 60 10.30 -33.39 10.11
CA GLN A 60 11.60 -33.30 10.79
C GLN A 60 11.49 -32.58 12.13
N GLN A 61 10.75 -33.14 13.07
CA GLN A 61 10.60 -32.59 14.42
C GLN A 61 11.95 -32.34 15.14
N ILE A 62 13.03 -32.99 14.70
CA ILE A 62 14.36 -32.88 15.33
C ILE A 62 15.15 -31.65 14.79
N SER A 63 14.90 -31.20 13.58
CA SER A 63 15.62 -30.05 12.99
C SER A 63 14.91 -28.71 13.23
N SER A 64 13.62 -28.74 13.58
CA SER A 64 12.81 -27.56 13.88
C SER A 64 13.30 -26.74 15.10
N GLN A 65 14.05 -27.38 15.98
CA GLN A 65 14.64 -26.73 17.16
C GLN A 65 16.00 -26.03 16.88
N ARG A 66 16.52 -26.12 15.65
CA ARG A 66 17.74 -25.39 15.29
C ARG A 66 17.42 -23.99 14.87
N HIS A 67 17.79 -23.05 15.71
CA HIS A 67 17.73 -21.64 15.39
C HIS A 67 19.07 -21.19 14.83
N ASN A 68 19.02 -20.49 13.72
CA ASN A 68 20.15 -19.76 13.18
C ASN A 68 20.18 -18.37 13.86
N ARG A 69 21.21 -18.14 14.67
CA ARG A 69 21.41 -16.84 15.31
C ARG A 69 22.14 -15.92 14.35
N VAL A 70 21.47 -14.86 13.91
CA VAL A 70 22.02 -13.84 13.01
C VAL A 70 22.18 -12.52 13.76
N LEU A 71 23.29 -11.84 13.58
CA LEU A 71 23.54 -10.56 14.25
C LEU A 71 22.58 -9.48 13.75
N ALA A 72 22.15 -8.61 14.63
CA ALA A 72 21.23 -7.53 14.27
C ALA A 72 21.80 -6.53 13.25
N ALA A 73 23.12 -6.44 13.14
CA ALA A 73 23.79 -5.64 12.12
C ALA A 73 23.49 -6.14 10.70
N ASP A 74 23.33 -7.46 10.55
CA ASP A 74 23.10 -8.12 9.27
C ASP A 74 21.62 -8.32 8.95
N VAL A 75 20.70 -7.84 9.83
CA VAL A 75 19.26 -8.02 9.68
C VAL A 75 18.56 -6.67 9.55
N ILE A 76 17.73 -6.55 8.55
CA ILE A 76 16.79 -5.43 8.40
C ILE A 76 15.42 -5.91 8.85
N HIS A 77 15.07 -5.63 10.11
CA HIS A 77 13.76 -5.96 10.67
C HIS A 77 12.78 -4.82 10.43
N LEU A 78 11.94 -4.98 9.41
CA LEU A 78 10.97 -3.95 9.01
C LEU A 78 9.66 -4.13 9.75
N TYR A 79 9.39 -3.28 10.72
CA TYR A 79 8.08 -3.18 11.39
C TYR A 79 7.85 -1.76 11.89
N ARG A 80 6.59 -1.37 11.99
CA ARG A 80 6.21 -0.11 12.60
C ARG A 80 6.08 -0.28 14.11
N MET A 81 6.82 0.52 14.85
CA MET A 81 6.75 0.53 16.30
C MET A 81 5.57 1.39 16.75
N ASP A 82 4.55 0.77 17.33
CA ASP A 82 3.35 1.46 17.82
C ASP A 82 3.44 1.81 19.32
N ARG A 83 4.36 1.15 20.06
CA ARG A 83 4.58 1.42 21.49
C ARG A 83 6.05 1.28 21.89
N PRO A 84 6.53 2.00 22.91
CA PRO A 84 7.88 1.82 23.44
C PRO A 84 8.14 0.37 23.89
N GLY A 85 9.34 -0.13 23.61
CA GLY A 85 9.75 -1.49 23.98
C GLY A 85 9.14 -2.62 23.17
N GLN A 86 8.47 -2.33 22.08
CA GLN A 86 7.97 -3.33 21.13
C GLN A 86 9.14 -3.93 20.37
N THR A 87 9.26 -5.27 20.35
CA THR A 87 10.33 -6.02 19.69
C THR A 87 9.92 -6.64 18.37
N ARG A 88 8.62 -6.78 18.10
CA ARG A 88 8.06 -7.27 16.83
C ARG A 88 6.91 -6.40 16.39
N GLY A 89 6.69 -6.34 15.09
CA GLY A 89 5.55 -5.63 14.50
C GLY A 89 4.22 -6.35 14.76
N ALA A 90 3.14 -5.57 14.77
CA ALA A 90 1.80 -6.10 14.60
C ALA A 90 1.38 -5.90 13.13
N THR A 91 0.56 -6.81 12.62
CA THR A 91 -0.01 -6.62 11.28
C THR A 91 -0.83 -5.34 11.21
N TRP A 92 -0.73 -4.59 10.13
CA TRP A 92 -1.55 -3.37 9.91
C TRP A 92 -3.04 -3.69 9.82
N PHE A 93 -3.38 -4.95 9.53
CA PHE A 93 -4.74 -5.45 9.51
C PHE A 93 -5.30 -5.82 10.90
N ALA A 94 -4.51 -5.73 11.97
CA ALA A 94 -4.93 -6.16 13.32
C ALA A 94 -6.27 -5.54 13.74
N SER A 95 -6.51 -4.26 13.42
CA SER A 95 -7.75 -3.55 13.72
C SER A 95 -8.92 -3.93 12.79
N ALA A 96 -8.64 -4.55 11.65
CA ALA A 96 -9.62 -4.87 10.61
C ALA A 96 -9.97 -6.36 10.53
N ILE A 97 -9.10 -7.26 11.02
CA ILE A 97 -9.23 -8.74 10.86
C ILE A 97 -10.59 -9.26 11.33
N GLN A 98 -11.04 -8.86 12.52
CA GLN A 98 -12.33 -9.33 13.04
C GLN A 98 -13.50 -8.85 12.18
N ARG A 99 -13.43 -7.61 11.68
CA ARG A 99 -14.47 -7.06 10.80
C ARG A 99 -14.48 -7.77 9.44
N LEU A 100 -13.31 -8.10 8.89
CA LEU A 100 -13.18 -8.91 7.68
C LEU A 100 -13.84 -10.27 7.84
N HIS A 101 -13.58 -10.96 8.95
CA HIS A 101 -14.17 -12.24 9.24
C HIS A 101 -15.70 -12.17 9.38
N HIS A 102 -16.21 -11.16 10.10
CA HIS A 102 -17.66 -10.96 10.21
C HIS A 102 -18.31 -10.57 8.88
N LEU A 103 -17.62 -9.77 8.07
CA LEU A 103 -18.11 -9.37 6.76
C LEU A 103 -18.23 -10.59 5.84
N GLN A 104 -17.21 -11.44 5.78
CA GLN A 104 -17.26 -12.69 5.00
C GLN A 104 -18.42 -13.56 5.43
N GLY A 105 -18.60 -13.81 6.72
CA GLY A 105 -19.72 -14.63 7.21
C GLY A 105 -21.10 -14.02 6.90
N TYR A 106 -21.19 -12.68 6.92
CA TYR A 106 -22.42 -11.99 6.55
C TYR A 106 -22.72 -12.11 5.06
N GLU A 107 -21.72 -11.93 4.19
CA GLU A 107 -21.86 -12.10 2.74
C GLU A 107 -22.29 -13.54 2.40
N GLU A 108 -21.68 -14.55 3.03
CA GLU A 108 -22.06 -15.96 2.85
C GLU A 108 -23.52 -16.19 3.26
N ALA A 109 -23.93 -15.66 4.42
CA ALA A 109 -25.31 -15.78 4.90
C ALA A 109 -26.32 -15.10 3.96
N GLU A 110 -25.99 -13.93 3.41
CA GLU A 110 -26.85 -13.22 2.44
C GLU A 110 -26.99 -14.02 1.13
N VAL A 111 -25.89 -14.58 0.63
CA VAL A 111 -25.92 -15.44 -0.56
C VAL A 111 -26.80 -16.68 -0.32
N ILE A 112 -26.67 -17.32 0.84
CA ILE A 112 -27.50 -18.48 1.21
C ILE A 112 -28.97 -18.05 1.32
N ARG A 113 -29.26 -16.92 1.97
CA ARG A 113 -30.61 -16.38 2.08
C ARG A 113 -31.22 -16.09 0.72
N ALA A 114 -30.47 -15.44 -0.17
CA ALA A 114 -30.93 -15.16 -1.53
C ALA A 114 -31.20 -16.44 -2.34
N ARG A 115 -30.35 -17.44 -2.20
CA ARG A 115 -30.58 -18.77 -2.82
C ARG A 115 -31.82 -19.47 -2.27
N ALA A 116 -31.98 -19.46 -0.94
CA ALA A 116 -33.15 -20.04 -0.30
C ALA A 116 -34.43 -19.29 -0.67
N ALA A 117 -34.41 -17.96 -0.75
CA ALA A 117 -35.55 -17.16 -1.19
C ALA A 117 -35.92 -17.37 -2.66
N SER A 118 -34.94 -17.69 -3.52
CA SER A 118 -35.18 -18.03 -4.93
C SER A 118 -35.67 -19.47 -5.12
N SER A 119 -35.44 -20.34 -4.11
CA SER A 119 -35.96 -21.71 -4.08
C SER A 119 -37.34 -21.67 -3.42
N LEU A 120 -38.40 -21.72 -4.22
CA LEU A 120 -39.78 -21.77 -3.69
C LEU A 120 -39.93 -23.08 -2.85
N MET A 121 -39.75 -22.95 -1.54
CA MET A 121 -40.04 -24.03 -0.59
C MET A 121 -41.36 -23.74 0.13
N GLY A 122 -42.30 -24.68 0.10
CA GLY A 122 -43.53 -24.61 0.86
C GLY A 122 -43.65 -25.83 1.77
N PHE A 123 -44.14 -25.60 2.97
CA PHE A 123 -44.50 -26.71 3.88
C PHE A 123 -45.98 -26.96 3.80
N VAL A 124 -46.37 -28.21 3.51
CA VAL A 124 -47.76 -28.64 3.57
C VAL A 124 -48.01 -29.17 4.98
N THR A 125 -48.95 -28.56 5.69
CA THR A 125 -49.37 -29.02 7.03
C THR A 125 -50.80 -29.56 6.94
N SER A 126 -51.01 -30.74 7.53
CA SER A 126 -52.36 -31.35 7.68
C SER A 126 -52.69 -31.48 9.16
N PRO A 127 -53.85 -31.01 9.62
CA PRO A 127 -54.27 -31.14 11.03
C PRO A 127 -54.64 -32.58 11.42
N GLU A 128 -54.92 -33.46 10.47
CA GLU A 128 -55.33 -34.87 10.74
C GLU A 128 -54.17 -35.86 10.71
N GLY A 129 -52.96 -35.43 10.46
CA GLY A 129 -51.75 -36.26 10.53
C GLY A 129 -51.61 -37.33 9.45
N GLU A 130 -52.58 -37.54 8.58
CA GLU A 130 -52.49 -38.39 7.42
C GLU A 130 -52.03 -37.63 6.19
N LEU A 131 -50.75 -37.68 5.94
CA LEU A 131 -50.16 -37.13 4.71
C LEU A 131 -50.26 -38.20 3.60
N GLN A 132 -51.15 -38.02 2.65
CA GLN A 132 -51.18 -38.79 1.41
C GLN A 132 -50.38 -38.06 0.31
N GLY A 133 -49.32 -38.66 -0.19
CA GLY A 133 -48.50 -38.09 -1.25
C GLY A 133 -47.59 -39.16 -1.88
N ASP A 134 -47.17 -38.91 -3.12
CA ASP A 134 -46.69 -39.91 -4.05
C ASP A 134 -45.25 -40.40 -3.87
N ASP A 135 -44.39 -39.69 -3.15
CA ASP A 135 -42.99 -40.11 -2.97
C ASP A 135 -42.55 -40.03 -1.50
N VAL A 136 -42.14 -41.16 -0.96
CA VAL A 136 -41.50 -41.26 0.37
C VAL A 136 -40.01 -41.48 0.14
N MET A 137 -39.20 -40.48 0.42
CA MET A 137 -37.75 -40.58 0.42
C MET A 137 -37.27 -40.59 1.88
N ASP A 138 -36.69 -41.71 2.33
CA ASP A 138 -36.11 -41.89 3.67
C ASP A 138 -37.09 -41.63 4.86
N GLY A 139 -38.38 -41.93 4.65
CA GLY A 139 -39.45 -41.77 5.67
C GLY A 139 -40.06 -40.34 5.69
N GLU A 140 -39.58 -39.44 4.92
CA GLU A 140 -40.13 -38.10 4.71
C GLU A 140 -40.76 -37.97 3.32
N ARG A 141 -41.91 -37.32 3.25
CA ARG A 141 -42.59 -37.07 1.98
C ARG A 141 -41.99 -35.83 1.34
N VAL A 142 -41.38 -36.02 0.16
CA VAL A 142 -40.84 -34.98 -0.67
C VAL A 142 -41.68 -34.78 -1.90
N SER A 143 -42.21 -33.56 -2.10
CA SER A 143 -42.87 -33.17 -3.33
C SER A 143 -42.05 -32.11 -4.02
N GLN A 144 -41.66 -32.36 -5.27
CA GLN A 144 -40.95 -31.33 -6.05
C GLN A 144 -41.95 -30.30 -6.54
N PHE A 145 -41.60 -29.03 -6.28
CA PHE A 145 -42.32 -27.87 -6.85
C PHE A 145 -41.69 -27.53 -8.21
N GLU A 146 -42.45 -27.73 -9.27
CA GLU A 146 -42.04 -27.23 -10.59
C GLU A 146 -42.60 -25.81 -10.80
N PRO A 147 -41.82 -24.86 -11.32
CA PRO A 147 -42.30 -23.53 -11.61
C PRO A 147 -43.49 -23.54 -12.59
N GLY A 148 -44.58 -22.90 -12.19
CA GLY A 148 -45.80 -22.81 -13.03
C GLY A 148 -46.81 -23.95 -12.88
N VAL A 149 -46.57 -24.90 -12.01
CA VAL A 149 -47.51 -26.00 -11.74
C VAL A 149 -48.37 -25.66 -10.51
N PHE A 150 -49.70 -25.71 -10.67
CA PHE A 150 -50.66 -25.61 -9.57
C PHE A 150 -50.96 -27.04 -9.05
N LYS A 151 -50.58 -27.33 -7.79
CA LYS A 151 -51.00 -28.52 -7.10
C LYS A 151 -52.30 -28.24 -6.33
N TYR A 152 -53.32 -29.10 -6.52
CA TYR A 152 -54.54 -29.04 -5.71
C TYR A 152 -54.27 -29.74 -4.37
N LEU A 153 -54.50 -28.98 -3.30
CA LEU A 153 -54.43 -29.48 -1.93
C LEU A 153 -55.67 -30.28 -1.55
N GLN A 154 -55.50 -31.23 -0.66
CA GLN A 154 -56.68 -31.94 -0.10
C GLN A 154 -57.40 -31.08 0.95
N PRO A 155 -58.71 -31.38 1.23
CA PRO A 155 -59.43 -30.69 2.29
C PRO A 155 -58.71 -30.81 3.62
N GLY A 156 -58.36 -29.67 4.23
CA GLY A 156 -57.63 -29.57 5.49
C GLY A 156 -56.12 -29.32 5.38
N GLU A 157 -55.53 -29.46 4.20
CA GLU A 157 -54.12 -29.11 3.99
C GLU A 157 -53.93 -27.60 3.76
N THR A 158 -52.90 -27.08 4.40
CA THR A 158 -52.49 -25.67 4.20
C THR A 158 -51.01 -25.63 3.79
N VAL A 159 -50.70 -24.82 2.79
CA VAL A 159 -49.30 -24.55 2.39
C VAL A 159 -48.81 -23.31 3.10
N THR A 160 -47.82 -23.48 3.89
CA THR A 160 -47.09 -22.35 4.47
C THR A 160 -45.82 -22.14 3.66
N VAL A 161 -45.75 -21.07 2.88
CA VAL A 161 -44.54 -20.63 2.23
C VAL A 161 -43.82 -19.72 3.21
N PRO A 162 -42.65 -20.10 3.74
CA PRO A 162 -41.89 -19.18 4.58
C PRO A 162 -41.54 -17.95 3.73
N GLN A 163 -42.01 -16.80 4.17
CA GLN A 163 -41.54 -15.52 3.59
C GLN A 163 -40.08 -15.33 4.08
N LEU A 164 -39.18 -15.82 3.28
CA LEU A 164 -37.80 -15.41 3.38
C LEU A 164 -37.76 -14.00 2.74
N ASP A 165 -37.78 -12.98 3.58
CA ASP A 165 -37.64 -11.61 3.10
C ASP A 165 -36.40 -11.54 2.20
N ALA A 166 -36.59 -11.11 0.96
CA ALA A 166 -35.49 -10.83 0.06
C ALA A 166 -34.50 -9.87 0.78
N PRO A 167 -33.19 -9.87 0.44
CA PRO A 167 -32.26 -8.99 1.08
C PRO A 167 -32.88 -7.57 1.14
N ASP A 168 -33.29 -7.16 2.33
CA ASP A 168 -33.73 -5.80 2.55
C ASP A 168 -32.62 -4.86 2.10
N GLY A 169 -32.94 -3.69 1.60
CA GLY A 169 -31.96 -2.68 1.16
C GLY A 169 -30.90 -2.30 2.22
N GLN A 170 -30.78 -3.08 3.31
CA GLN A 170 -29.83 -2.93 4.40
C GLN A 170 -28.46 -3.58 4.10
N PHE A 171 -28.35 -4.46 3.10
CA PHE A 171 -27.08 -5.11 2.77
C PHE A 171 -26.00 -4.10 2.37
N GLU A 172 -26.31 -3.24 1.41
CA GLU A 172 -25.36 -2.25 0.91
C GLU A 172 -24.93 -1.22 1.99
N PRO A 173 -25.84 -0.60 2.77
CA PRO A 173 -25.44 0.27 3.87
C PRO A 173 -24.58 -0.40 4.91
N PHE A 174 -24.86 -1.66 5.26
CA PHE A 174 -24.07 -2.42 6.20
C PHE A 174 -22.67 -2.72 5.66
N LEU A 175 -22.57 -3.25 4.44
CA LEU A 175 -21.30 -3.51 3.76
C LEU A 175 -20.44 -2.24 3.73
N ARG A 176 -21.03 -1.12 3.35
CA ARG A 176 -20.35 0.18 3.30
C ARG A 176 -19.86 0.64 4.68
N ALA A 177 -20.66 0.48 5.72
CA ALA A 177 -20.27 0.83 7.09
C ALA A 177 -19.09 -0.03 7.56
N MET A 178 -19.11 -1.33 7.27
CA MET A 178 -18.02 -2.25 7.61
C MET A 178 -16.73 -1.90 6.87
N LEU A 179 -16.81 -1.64 5.56
CA LEU A 179 -15.65 -1.24 4.74
C LEU A 179 -15.06 0.10 5.19
N ARG A 180 -15.89 1.08 5.58
CA ARG A 180 -15.41 2.35 6.16
C ARG A 180 -14.67 2.14 7.46
N ALA A 181 -15.19 1.29 8.35
CA ALA A 181 -14.54 0.99 9.61
C ALA A 181 -13.21 0.23 9.42
N MET A 182 -13.14 -0.62 8.39
CA MET A 182 -11.89 -1.32 8.02
C MET A 182 -10.88 -0.36 7.43
N ALA A 183 -11.28 0.50 6.50
CA ALA A 183 -10.44 1.50 5.87
C ALA A 183 -9.81 2.42 6.93
N ALA A 184 -10.62 2.93 7.86
CA ALA A 184 -10.15 3.71 9.00
C ALA A 184 -9.16 2.95 9.89
N GLY A 185 -9.39 1.64 10.09
CA GLY A 185 -8.49 0.78 10.86
C GLY A 185 -7.14 0.52 10.20
N ILE A 186 -7.10 0.49 8.87
CA ILE A 186 -5.88 0.32 8.07
C ILE A 186 -5.15 1.66 7.88
N GLY A 187 -5.86 2.78 8.00
CA GLY A 187 -5.31 4.12 7.82
C GLY A 187 -5.37 4.61 6.38
N CYS A 188 -6.44 4.28 5.67
CA CYS A 188 -6.71 4.79 4.32
C CYS A 188 -8.19 5.16 4.15
N SER A 189 -8.51 5.85 3.08
CA SER A 189 -9.88 6.25 2.78
C SER A 189 -10.74 5.05 2.34
N TYR A 190 -12.06 5.18 2.53
CA TYR A 190 -13.03 4.19 2.06
C TYR A 190 -12.91 3.96 0.55
N GLU A 191 -12.78 5.02 -0.21
CA GLU A 191 -12.66 4.99 -1.67
C GLU A 191 -11.42 4.23 -2.14
N THR A 192 -10.33 4.33 -1.38
CA THR A 192 -9.08 3.59 -1.66
C THR A 192 -9.27 2.09 -1.49
N VAL A 193 -10.03 1.65 -0.49
CA VAL A 193 -10.29 0.23 -0.21
C VAL A 193 -11.36 -0.33 -1.13
N SER A 194 -12.50 0.35 -1.21
CA SER A 194 -13.70 -0.16 -1.90
C SER A 194 -13.72 0.09 -3.40
N ARG A 195 -12.99 1.11 -3.88
CA ARG A 195 -13.09 1.65 -5.24
C ARG A 195 -14.49 2.16 -5.58
N ASP A 196 -15.32 2.42 -4.58
CA ASP A 196 -16.67 2.95 -4.72
C ASP A 196 -16.67 4.49 -4.59
N PHE A 197 -16.91 5.17 -5.68
CA PHE A 197 -17.00 6.64 -5.77
C PHE A 197 -18.44 7.14 -5.89
N SER A 198 -19.43 6.26 -5.76
CA SER A 198 -20.85 6.57 -6.02
C SER A 198 -21.43 7.67 -5.11
N GLN A 199 -20.90 7.81 -3.89
CA GLN A 199 -21.38 8.76 -2.88
C GLN A 199 -20.44 9.96 -2.70
N THR A 200 -19.41 10.09 -3.52
CA THR A 200 -18.42 11.16 -3.39
C THR A 200 -18.64 12.24 -4.45
N ASN A 201 -18.39 13.48 -4.09
CA ASN A 201 -18.22 14.58 -5.04
C ASN A 201 -16.72 14.87 -5.25
N TYR A 202 -16.40 15.67 -6.26
CA TYR A 202 -15.01 16.01 -6.59
C TYR A 202 -14.22 16.56 -5.38
N SER A 203 -14.84 17.43 -4.58
CA SER A 203 -14.15 18.04 -3.43
C SER A 203 -13.85 17.05 -2.32
N SER A 204 -14.81 16.18 -1.98
CA SER A 204 -14.60 15.14 -0.94
C SER A 204 -13.61 14.07 -1.39
N SER A 205 -13.69 13.60 -2.63
CA SER A 205 -12.71 12.65 -3.19
C SER A 205 -11.29 13.23 -3.23
N ARG A 206 -11.17 14.51 -3.56
CA ARG A 206 -9.88 15.20 -3.53
C ARG A 206 -9.31 15.28 -2.13
N LEU A 207 -10.12 15.62 -1.14
CA LEU A 207 -9.68 15.70 0.25
C LEU A 207 -9.20 14.33 0.77
N SER A 208 -10.01 13.29 0.58
CA SER A 208 -9.65 11.90 0.95
C SER A 208 -8.32 11.47 0.31
N LEU A 209 -8.14 11.77 -0.98
CA LEU A 209 -6.91 11.42 -1.69
C LEU A 209 -5.69 12.18 -1.16
N LEU A 210 -5.83 13.46 -0.78
CA LEU A 210 -4.73 14.24 -0.20
C LEU A 210 -4.34 13.73 1.18
N GLU A 211 -5.31 13.37 2.03
CA GLU A 211 -5.06 12.75 3.33
C GLU A 211 -4.35 11.39 3.19
N ASP A 212 -4.80 10.54 2.26
CA ASP A 212 -4.13 9.28 1.94
C ASP A 212 -2.68 9.50 1.50
N ARG A 213 -2.44 10.48 0.61
CA ARG A 213 -1.09 10.81 0.13
C ARG A 213 -0.17 11.30 1.24
N ASP A 214 -0.68 12.08 2.18
CA ASP A 214 0.10 12.53 3.33
C ASP A 214 0.47 11.37 4.24
N HIS A 215 -0.45 10.43 4.48
CA HIS A 215 -0.14 9.19 5.18
C HIS A 215 0.90 8.35 4.45
N TRP A 216 0.78 8.19 3.13
CA TRP A 216 1.75 7.43 2.33
C TRP A 216 3.13 8.07 2.28
N ARG A 217 3.24 9.41 2.34
CA ARG A 217 4.53 10.10 2.47
C ARG A 217 5.24 9.69 3.77
N ILE A 218 4.52 9.61 4.87
CA ILE A 218 5.08 9.14 6.14
C ILE A 218 5.60 7.70 6.01
N LEU A 219 4.86 6.82 5.31
CA LEU A 219 5.29 5.45 5.04
C LEU A 219 6.49 5.37 4.09
N GLN A 220 6.55 6.22 3.07
CA GLN A 220 7.70 6.34 2.18
C GLN A 220 8.96 6.76 2.96
N ASP A 221 8.87 7.78 3.79
CA ASP A 221 9.97 8.24 4.65
C ASP A 221 10.42 7.16 5.62
N TRP A 222 9.47 6.43 6.21
CA TRP A 222 9.77 5.30 7.08
C TRP A 222 10.52 4.19 6.32
N MET A 223 10.07 3.85 5.11
CA MET A 223 10.71 2.83 4.26
C MET A 223 12.10 3.27 3.82
N ILE A 224 12.29 4.53 3.44
CA ILE A 224 13.58 5.10 3.08
C ILE A 224 14.56 4.94 4.25
N LYS A 225 14.18 5.36 5.44
CA LYS A 225 15.07 5.35 6.61
C LYS A 225 15.41 3.94 7.10
N ASN A 226 14.43 3.03 7.10
CA ASN A 226 14.60 1.72 7.72
C ASN A 226 15.06 0.64 6.74
N PHE A 227 14.90 0.85 5.44
CA PHE A 227 15.25 -0.13 4.41
C PHE A 227 16.26 0.43 3.40
N HIS A 228 15.87 1.41 2.59
CA HIS A 228 16.69 1.85 1.47
C HIS A 228 18.03 2.42 1.92
N GLN A 229 18.05 3.27 2.94
CA GLN A 229 19.29 3.86 3.45
C GLN A 229 20.24 2.78 3.99
N ARG A 230 19.73 1.78 4.73
CA ARG A 230 20.56 0.69 5.26
C ARG A 230 21.17 -0.16 4.16
N ILE A 231 20.42 -0.45 3.10
CA ILE A 231 20.93 -1.18 1.94
C ILE A 231 21.98 -0.35 1.22
N PHE A 232 21.72 0.93 1.00
CA PHE A 232 22.64 1.84 0.33
C PHE A 232 23.95 1.98 1.09
N ASP A 233 23.90 2.12 2.40
CA ASP A 233 25.08 2.20 3.26
C ASP A 233 25.96 0.95 3.11
N THR A 234 25.35 -0.23 3.17
CA THR A 234 26.04 -1.51 3.01
C THR A 234 26.55 -1.69 1.58
N TRP A 235 25.75 -1.31 0.59
CA TRP A 235 26.13 -1.38 -0.82
C TRP A 235 27.34 -0.47 -1.10
N MET A 236 27.37 0.73 -0.53
CA MET A 236 28.48 1.67 -0.69
C MET A 236 29.77 1.09 -0.11
N ASP A 237 29.70 0.53 1.12
CA ASP A 237 30.84 -0.15 1.74
C ASP A 237 31.37 -1.29 0.86
N MET A 238 30.48 -2.15 0.35
CA MET A 238 30.85 -3.28 -0.49
C MET A 238 31.38 -2.86 -1.87
N ALA A 239 30.85 -1.78 -2.44
CA ALA A 239 31.30 -1.26 -3.71
C ALA A 239 32.72 -0.69 -3.65
N VAL A 240 33.07 -0.03 -2.54
CA VAL A 240 34.43 0.45 -2.30
C VAL A 240 35.38 -0.70 -1.99
N LEU A 241 34.97 -1.61 -1.12
CA LEU A 241 35.77 -2.79 -0.75
C LEU A 241 36.07 -3.70 -1.95
N SER A 242 35.13 -3.87 -2.86
CA SER A 242 35.34 -4.67 -4.09
C SER A 242 36.15 -3.96 -5.17
N GLY A 243 36.45 -2.68 -4.98
CA GLY A 243 37.13 -1.86 -5.99
C GLY A 243 36.23 -1.43 -7.15
N ALA A 244 34.92 -1.68 -7.10
CA ALA A 244 33.97 -1.24 -8.11
C ALA A 244 33.79 0.29 -8.11
N LEU A 245 33.95 0.92 -6.94
CA LEU A 245 34.00 2.38 -6.78
C LEU A 245 35.33 2.77 -6.14
N SER A 246 36.01 3.75 -6.74
CA SER A 246 37.24 4.36 -6.21
C SER A 246 36.91 5.76 -5.71
N LEU A 247 36.73 5.91 -4.39
CA LEU A 247 36.38 7.17 -3.76
C LEU A 247 37.52 7.63 -2.84
N GLN A 248 38.17 8.73 -3.21
CA GLN A 248 39.26 9.28 -2.38
C GLN A 248 38.69 9.80 -1.05
N GLY A 249 39.32 9.38 0.06
CA GLY A 249 38.92 9.80 1.40
C GLY A 249 37.71 9.07 1.99
N TYR A 250 37.25 7.99 1.35
CA TYR A 250 36.13 7.19 1.87
C TYR A 250 36.42 6.61 3.27
N GLU A 251 37.60 6.04 3.45
CA GLU A 251 37.99 5.42 4.74
C GLU A 251 38.04 6.44 5.90
N GLN A 252 38.35 7.70 5.62
CA GLN A 252 38.41 8.76 6.64
C GLN A 252 37.02 9.33 7.01
N ALA A 253 36.08 9.32 6.08
CA ALA A 253 34.76 9.92 6.29
C ALA A 253 33.67 9.20 5.47
N PRO A 254 33.37 7.90 5.75
CA PRO A 254 32.40 7.13 4.98
C PRO A 254 30.99 7.77 5.00
N ASP A 255 30.58 8.33 6.13
CA ASP A 255 29.25 8.93 6.28
C ASP A 255 29.00 10.09 5.29
N ARG A 256 30.05 10.80 4.87
CA ARG A 256 29.95 11.87 3.90
C ARG A 256 29.53 11.37 2.52
N PHE A 257 29.92 10.17 2.15
CA PHE A 257 29.58 9.54 0.87
C PHE A 257 28.28 8.75 0.93
N LYS A 258 27.79 8.46 2.14
CA LYS A 258 26.51 7.76 2.38
C LYS A 258 25.32 8.70 2.48
N MET A 259 25.55 10.01 2.41
CA MET A 259 24.46 10.99 2.33
C MET A 259 23.79 10.91 0.96
N ALA A 260 22.64 10.24 0.89
CA ALA A 260 21.84 10.15 -0.31
C ALA A 260 20.60 11.05 -0.22
N ARG A 261 20.25 11.70 -1.32
CA ARG A 261 18.96 12.34 -1.47
C ARG A 261 17.99 11.33 -2.09
N TRP A 262 17.02 10.91 -1.33
CA TRP A 262 16.00 9.98 -1.77
C TRP A 262 14.84 10.73 -2.42
N MET A 263 14.42 10.25 -3.58
CA MET A 263 13.29 10.78 -4.32
C MET A 263 12.22 9.67 -4.38
N PRO A 264 11.27 9.67 -3.43
CA PRO A 264 10.17 8.72 -3.47
C PRO A 264 9.24 9.03 -4.63
N ARG A 265 8.40 8.06 -4.99
CA ARG A 265 7.38 8.25 -6.03
C ARG A 265 6.48 9.45 -5.69
N GLY A 266 6.39 10.42 -6.60
CA GLY A 266 5.40 11.48 -6.59
C GLY A 266 4.05 11.00 -7.13
N TRP A 267 3.06 11.88 -7.05
CA TRP A 267 1.72 11.63 -7.60
C TRP A 267 1.39 12.66 -8.66
N ALA A 268 0.62 12.23 -9.67
CA ALA A 268 0.06 13.15 -10.65
C ALA A 268 -0.84 14.20 -9.97
N TRP A 269 -0.90 15.37 -10.55
CA TRP A 269 -1.77 16.45 -10.09
C TRP A 269 -3.25 16.02 -10.15
N VAL A 270 -4.03 16.45 -9.18
CA VAL A 270 -5.48 16.22 -9.17
C VAL A 270 -6.18 17.27 -10.02
N ASP A 271 -5.70 18.52 -9.96
CA ASP A 271 -6.16 19.65 -10.79
C ASP A 271 -4.93 20.34 -11.38
N PRO A 272 -4.46 19.91 -12.56
CA PRO A 272 -3.20 20.41 -13.12
C PRO A 272 -3.15 21.93 -13.27
N VAL A 273 -4.26 22.54 -13.71
CA VAL A 273 -4.30 23.99 -13.96
C VAL A 273 -4.11 24.79 -12.68
N LYS A 274 -4.90 24.43 -11.64
CA LYS A 274 -4.82 25.15 -10.35
C LYS A 274 -3.51 24.86 -9.62
N GLU A 275 -3.00 23.63 -9.69
CA GLU A 275 -1.77 23.24 -9.01
C GLU A 275 -0.55 23.89 -9.66
N VAL A 276 -0.48 23.95 -11.01
CA VAL A 276 0.60 24.65 -11.72
C VAL A 276 0.59 26.14 -11.42
N SER A 277 -0.61 26.79 -11.41
CA SER A 277 -0.71 28.21 -11.03
C SER A 277 -0.25 28.43 -9.58
N ALA A 278 -0.70 27.61 -8.64
CA ALA A 278 -0.29 27.72 -7.25
C ALA A 278 1.23 27.51 -7.05
N TYR A 279 1.85 26.60 -7.78
CA TYR A 279 3.30 26.41 -7.76
C TYR A 279 4.06 27.59 -8.36
N LYS A 280 3.59 28.14 -9.50
CA LYS A 280 4.16 29.37 -10.11
C LYS A 280 4.16 30.51 -9.09
N ASP A 281 3.05 30.71 -8.39
CA ASP A 281 2.91 31.76 -7.38
C ASP A 281 3.77 31.47 -6.13
N ALA A 282 3.84 30.22 -5.66
CA ALA A 282 4.67 29.84 -4.53
C ALA A 282 6.16 30.10 -4.78
N VAL A 283 6.64 29.82 -6.00
CA VAL A 283 8.04 30.12 -6.39
C VAL A 283 8.26 31.62 -6.48
N ARG A 284 7.33 32.38 -7.10
CA ARG A 284 7.42 33.82 -7.21
C ARG A 284 7.43 34.53 -5.86
N CYS A 285 6.67 34.03 -4.89
CA CYS A 285 6.64 34.54 -3.52
C CYS A 285 7.80 34.06 -2.64
N GLY A 286 8.65 33.15 -3.14
CA GLY A 286 9.76 32.58 -2.36
C GLY A 286 9.36 31.53 -1.33
N PHE A 287 8.13 31.03 -1.36
CA PHE A 287 7.66 29.98 -0.43
C PHE A 287 8.19 28.58 -0.79
N LYS A 288 8.47 28.35 -2.07
CA LYS A 288 9.05 27.09 -2.58
C LYS A 288 10.13 27.35 -3.61
N THR A 289 11.05 26.40 -3.75
CA THR A 289 12.02 26.38 -4.84
C THR A 289 11.57 25.45 -5.97
N LEU A 290 12.09 25.64 -7.19
CA LEU A 290 11.85 24.70 -8.30
C LEU A 290 12.28 23.28 -7.93
N GLY A 291 13.44 23.13 -7.26
CA GLY A 291 13.92 21.82 -6.82
C GLY A 291 12.98 21.10 -5.85
N GLN A 292 12.30 21.84 -4.97
CA GLN A 292 11.30 21.26 -4.08
C GLN A 292 10.07 20.78 -4.85
N ILE A 293 9.60 21.56 -5.83
CA ILE A 293 8.44 21.18 -6.65
C ILE A 293 8.74 19.94 -7.50
N VAL A 294 9.92 19.92 -8.15
CA VAL A 294 10.34 18.75 -8.95
C VAL A 294 10.48 17.50 -8.07
N ALA A 295 11.06 17.65 -6.87
CA ALA A 295 11.19 16.53 -5.92
C ALA A 295 9.82 16.02 -5.41
N GLU A 296 8.84 16.89 -5.19
CA GLU A 296 7.47 16.52 -4.82
C GLU A 296 6.78 15.70 -5.92
N GLN A 297 7.18 15.87 -7.17
CA GLN A 297 6.73 15.09 -8.32
C GLN A 297 7.58 13.82 -8.56
N GLY A 298 8.61 13.60 -7.74
CA GLY A 298 9.50 12.43 -7.85
C GLY A 298 10.59 12.57 -8.90
N GLY A 299 10.93 13.80 -9.30
CA GLY A 299 11.99 14.11 -10.24
C GLY A 299 13.23 14.72 -9.58
N ASP A 300 14.33 14.78 -10.34
CA ASP A 300 15.55 15.50 -10.00
C ASP A 300 15.66 16.80 -10.81
N LEU A 301 15.96 17.93 -10.13
CA LEU A 301 16.03 19.21 -10.79
C LEU A 301 17.21 19.30 -11.76
N ASP A 302 18.38 18.76 -11.39
CA ASP A 302 19.58 18.86 -12.22
C ASP A 302 19.40 18.02 -13.51
N GLU A 303 18.81 16.83 -13.38
CA GLU A 303 18.45 16.00 -14.53
C GLU A 303 17.42 16.70 -15.42
N LEU A 304 16.38 17.27 -14.84
CA LEU A 304 15.35 18.02 -15.58
C LEU A 304 15.96 19.21 -16.33
N LEU A 305 16.86 19.98 -15.70
CA LEU A 305 17.51 21.13 -16.33
C LEU A 305 18.44 20.72 -17.46
N LEU A 306 19.20 19.62 -17.32
CA LEU A 306 20.03 19.06 -18.37
C LEU A 306 19.20 18.60 -19.56
N GLN A 307 18.09 17.90 -19.32
CA GLN A 307 17.16 17.50 -20.36
C GLN A 307 16.55 18.70 -21.08
N ARG A 308 16.11 19.72 -20.31
CA ARG A 308 15.53 20.94 -20.87
C ARG A 308 16.54 21.71 -21.71
N GLN A 309 17.78 21.82 -21.26
CA GLN A 309 18.86 22.46 -22.02
C GLN A 309 19.10 21.75 -23.36
N ALA A 310 19.20 20.43 -23.34
CA ALA A 310 19.41 19.63 -24.56
C ALA A 310 18.22 19.76 -25.52
N GLU A 311 17.00 19.81 -25.02
CA GLU A 311 15.78 20.00 -25.80
C GLU A 311 15.74 21.38 -26.47
N LEU A 312 16.00 22.46 -25.73
CA LEU A 312 16.05 23.82 -26.25
C LEU A 312 17.14 23.98 -27.30
N GLN A 313 18.33 23.41 -27.08
CA GLN A 313 19.40 23.42 -28.07
C GLN A 313 18.99 22.74 -29.37
N LYS A 314 18.35 21.56 -29.26
CA LYS A 314 17.87 20.82 -30.44
C LYS A 314 16.78 21.59 -31.20
N LEU A 315 15.87 22.25 -30.51
CA LEU A 315 14.84 23.09 -31.13
C LEU A 315 15.46 24.29 -31.86
N ALA A 316 16.45 24.94 -31.22
CA ALA A 316 17.20 26.06 -31.85
C ALA A 316 17.93 25.61 -33.11
N ASP A 317 18.63 24.45 -33.08
CA ASP A 317 19.33 23.89 -34.23
C ASP A 317 18.39 23.56 -35.41
N MET A 318 17.12 23.21 -35.09
CA MET A 318 16.08 22.94 -36.09
C MET A 318 15.31 24.19 -36.52
N GLY A 319 15.56 25.35 -35.92
CA GLY A 319 14.83 26.60 -36.20
C GLY A 319 13.35 26.55 -35.74
N ILE A 320 13.03 25.73 -34.74
CA ILE A 320 11.67 25.58 -34.22
C ILE A 320 11.54 26.45 -32.97
N VAL A 321 10.56 27.37 -32.96
CA VAL A 321 10.16 28.15 -31.79
C VAL A 321 8.90 27.49 -31.18
N VAL A 322 8.93 27.25 -29.89
CA VAL A 322 7.80 26.68 -29.14
C VAL A 322 7.25 27.71 -28.18
N ASP A 323 5.95 27.74 -27.99
CA ASP A 323 5.23 28.63 -27.07
C ASP A 323 5.56 28.40 -25.59
N THR A 324 6.24 27.30 -25.30
CA THR A 324 6.72 26.94 -23.96
C THR A 324 8.13 27.45 -23.63
N ASP A 325 8.75 28.21 -24.52
CA ASP A 325 10.06 28.85 -24.27
C ASP A 325 9.86 30.30 -23.80
N PRO A 326 9.90 30.58 -22.49
CA PRO A 326 9.66 31.93 -21.95
C PRO A 326 10.78 32.92 -22.26
N THR A 327 11.88 32.51 -22.91
CA THR A 327 12.94 33.41 -23.37
C THR A 327 12.62 33.99 -24.74
N GLN A 328 11.73 33.37 -25.48
CA GLN A 328 11.37 33.79 -26.84
C GLN A 328 9.90 34.18 -26.99
N VAL A 329 9.04 33.70 -26.10
CA VAL A 329 7.60 33.86 -26.19
C VAL A 329 7.05 34.40 -24.87
N ASP A 330 6.06 35.28 -24.92
CA ASP A 330 5.34 35.79 -23.75
C ASP A 330 4.22 34.81 -23.26
N ASP A 331 3.53 35.18 -22.17
CA ASP A 331 2.45 34.36 -21.58
C ASP A 331 1.26 34.17 -22.54
N ASP A 332 1.11 34.97 -23.60
CA ASP A 332 0.05 34.91 -24.63
C ASP A 332 0.53 34.17 -25.91
N GLY A 333 1.78 33.69 -25.94
CA GLY A 333 2.37 32.96 -27.09
C GLY A 333 2.90 33.88 -28.17
N ALA A 334 3.02 35.21 -27.95
CA ALA A 334 3.63 36.14 -28.89
C ALA A 334 5.16 36.18 -28.73
N ILE A 335 5.87 36.26 -29.85
CA ILE A 335 7.33 36.33 -29.85
C ILE A 335 7.77 37.61 -29.16
N GLN A 336 8.59 37.48 -28.12
CA GLN A 336 9.22 38.61 -27.45
C GLN A 336 10.30 39.19 -28.34
N VAL A 337 10.13 40.46 -28.77
CA VAL A 337 11.19 41.19 -29.45
C VAL A 337 12.20 41.58 -28.35
N PRO A 338 13.48 41.24 -28.48
CA PRO A 338 14.48 41.69 -27.51
C PRO A 338 14.47 43.24 -27.46
N PRO A 339 14.59 43.83 -26.25
CA PRO A 339 14.64 45.27 -26.14
C PRO A 339 15.76 45.77 -27.06
N THR A 340 15.40 46.66 -28.02
CA THR A 340 16.36 47.37 -28.86
C THR A 340 17.34 48.09 -27.94
N ALA A 341 18.64 47.84 -28.13
CA ALA A 341 19.66 48.56 -27.42
C ALA A 341 19.39 50.09 -27.57
N PRO A 342 19.55 50.87 -26.49
CA PRO A 342 19.40 52.31 -26.62
C PRO A 342 20.33 52.81 -27.74
N PRO A 343 19.88 53.75 -28.57
CA PRO A 343 20.72 54.31 -29.62
C PRO A 343 22.00 54.86 -28.96
N ASP A 344 23.14 54.46 -29.55
CA ASP A 344 24.43 55.00 -29.17
C ASP A 344 24.28 56.55 -29.16
N GLU A 345 24.52 57.17 -28.02
CA GLU A 345 24.66 58.63 -27.95
C GLU A 345 25.88 58.93 -28.79
N ASP A 346 25.64 59.44 -30.03
CA ASP A 346 26.67 60.00 -30.86
C ASP A 346 27.31 61.13 -30.07
N ASP A 347 28.56 60.92 -29.70
CA ASP A 347 29.50 61.98 -29.33
C ASP A 347 29.61 62.93 -30.51
N SER A 348 28.84 63.98 -30.48
CA SER A 348 29.08 65.17 -31.28
C SER A 348 29.59 66.23 -30.35
N ASP A 349 30.90 66.13 -30.01
CA ASP A 349 31.72 67.27 -29.67
C ASP A 349 32.15 67.95 -30.96
N ASP A 350 31.66 69.18 -31.13
CA ASP A 350 32.38 70.30 -31.79
C ASP A 350 32.12 71.61 -31.01
#